data_b800279ada7045d037b056871e7681cd
#
_entry.id   b800279ada7045d037b056871e7681cd
#
_cell.length_a   1.000
_cell.length_b   1.000
_cell.length_c   1.000
_cell.angle_alpha   90.00
_cell.angle_beta   90.00
_cell.angle_gamma   90.00
#
_symmetry.space_group_name_H-M   'P 1'
#
loop_
_entity.id
_entity.type
_entity.pdbx_description
1 polymer ?
#
loop_
_entity_poly.entity_id
_entity_poly.type
_entity_poly.pdbx_seq_one_letter_code
_entity_poly.pdbx_strand_id
1 'polypeptide(L)'
;EEQGVKGAERLKRLKQNSDRPISAILCLNTIANTVGASIVGSLVYEVYGDALVGIFSTIFTLAILIFSEIIPKTIGSSYWRSLALPASAIISMMIFISFPLVWILEHLQRLISSNSNQVSVSREDISAMVSVATEEEVIEKDEKKMIQNLLKLDEVTAHEIMTPSVVVEMVPGTMTIREFYDSENTHSRILIYDEENDEYVTGYVLRQEVLEKMAEDSFDTTLDDIIRPIMTFGEDDTVADIWEKLLEKKEHISAILDEYGSLRGIVTMEDVIETMLGQEIVDEKDEVVDMQEYAKDQWEKAQKE
;
A
#
# COMPACT_ATOMS: atom_id res chain seq x y z
N GLU A 1 -15.89 -1.96 -21.92
CA GLU A 1 -17.16 -2.62 -21.61
C GLU A 1 -18.23 -1.59 -21.22
N GLU A 2 -17.96 -0.74 -20.26
CA GLU A 2 -18.92 0.29 -19.78
C GLU A 2 -19.45 1.20 -20.90
N GLN A 3 -18.69 1.40 -21.96
CA GLN A 3 -19.09 2.20 -23.12
C GLN A 3 -19.72 1.37 -24.27
N GLY A 4 -19.97 0.07 -24.08
CA GLY A 4 -20.65 -0.79 -25.04
C GLY A 4 -19.89 -1.05 -26.37
N VAL A 5 -18.56 -0.89 -26.38
CA VAL A 5 -17.73 -1.04 -27.57
C VAL A 5 -17.66 -2.50 -28.00
N LYS A 6 -18.09 -2.80 -29.25
CA LYS A 6 -18.04 -4.15 -29.84
C LYS A 6 -16.60 -4.69 -29.87
N GLY A 7 -16.36 -5.85 -29.24
CA GLY A 7 -15.04 -6.51 -29.18
C GLY A 7 -14.26 -6.25 -27.90
N ALA A 8 -14.70 -5.36 -27.01
CA ALA A 8 -14.05 -5.10 -25.73
C ALA A 8 -14.00 -6.35 -24.83
N GLU A 9 -15.06 -7.14 -24.81
CA GLU A 9 -15.11 -8.41 -24.06
C GLU A 9 -14.08 -9.43 -24.56
N ARG A 10 -13.88 -9.50 -25.90
CA ARG A 10 -12.86 -10.36 -26.49
C ARG A 10 -11.46 -9.93 -26.08
N LEU A 11 -11.18 -8.64 -26.13
CA LEU A 11 -9.89 -8.08 -25.71
C LEU A 11 -9.64 -8.35 -24.22
N LYS A 12 -10.66 -8.20 -23.37
CA LYS A 12 -10.58 -8.52 -21.94
C LYS A 12 -10.22 -9.98 -21.69
N ARG A 13 -10.89 -10.92 -22.37
CA ARG A 13 -10.57 -12.36 -22.28
C ARG A 13 -9.14 -12.67 -22.71
N LEU A 14 -8.65 -12.04 -23.77
CA LEU A 14 -7.26 -12.21 -24.24
C LEU A 14 -6.25 -11.63 -23.24
N LYS A 15 -6.60 -10.53 -22.55
CA LYS A 15 -5.74 -9.92 -21.52
C LYS A 15 -5.71 -10.74 -20.23
N GLN A 16 -6.82 -11.36 -19.84
CA GLN A 16 -6.88 -12.22 -18.65
C GLN A 16 -6.01 -13.47 -18.73
N ASN A 17 -5.78 -13.97 -19.95
CA ASN A 17 -4.90 -15.11 -20.20
C ASN A 17 -3.93 -14.75 -21.34
N SER A 18 -2.93 -13.94 -21.02
CA SER A 18 -1.96 -13.41 -21.98
C SER A 18 -1.03 -14.46 -22.59
N ASP A 19 -0.83 -15.59 -21.93
CA ASP A 19 0.09 -16.64 -22.39
C ASP A 19 -0.34 -17.29 -23.70
N ARG A 20 -1.65 -17.52 -23.86
CA ARG A 20 -2.21 -18.08 -25.09
C ARG A 20 -2.01 -17.21 -26.33
N PRO A 21 -2.40 -15.91 -26.28
CA PRO A 21 -2.12 -14.97 -27.37
C PRO A 21 -0.64 -14.89 -27.73
N ILE A 22 0.24 -14.76 -26.73
CA ILE A 22 1.69 -14.64 -26.94
C ILE A 22 2.23 -15.91 -27.59
N SER A 23 1.88 -17.09 -27.07
CA SER A 23 2.31 -18.38 -27.61
C SER A 23 1.84 -18.58 -29.06
N ALA A 24 0.57 -18.22 -29.36
CA ALA A 24 0.03 -18.34 -30.70
C ALA A 24 0.77 -17.43 -31.72
N ILE A 25 1.00 -16.17 -31.33
CA ILE A 25 1.74 -15.20 -32.18
C ILE A 25 3.17 -15.68 -32.40
N LEU A 26 3.87 -16.08 -31.35
CA LEU A 26 5.25 -16.54 -31.42
C LEU A 26 5.38 -17.77 -32.28
N CYS A 27 4.53 -18.76 -32.13
CA CYS A 27 4.48 -19.97 -32.92
C CYS A 27 4.31 -19.70 -34.43
N LEU A 28 3.27 -18.94 -34.77
CA LEU A 28 2.98 -18.63 -36.17
C LEU A 28 4.08 -17.78 -36.81
N ASN A 29 4.63 -16.83 -36.09
CA ASN A 29 5.74 -16.02 -36.55
C ASN A 29 6.98 -16.88 -36.84
N THR A 30 7.33 -17.77 -35.91
CA THR A 30 8.48 -18.67 -36.07
C THR A 30 8.28 -19.62 -37.27
N ILE A 31 7.10 -20.22 -37.41
CA ILE A 31 6.78 -21.10 -38.54
C ILE A 31 6.85 -20.32 -39.85
N ALA A 32 6.21 -19.14 -39.90
CA ALA A 32 6.21 -18.32 -41.13
C ALA A 32 7.63 -17.93 -41.56
N ASN A 33 8.45 -17.48 -40.62
CA ASN A 33 9.84 -17.08 -40.89
C ASN A 33 10.69 -18.27 -41.31
N THR A 34 10.59 -19.42 -40.61
CA THR A 34 11.42 -20.59 -40.91
C THR A 34 11.02 -21.25 -42.24
N VAL A 35 9.74 -21.51 -42.43
CA VAL A 35 9.23 -22.13 -43.65
C VAL A 35 9.40 -21.18 -44.85
N GLY A 36 9.11 -19.89 -44.64
CA GLY A 36 9.30 -18.87 -45.65
C GLY A 36 10.76 -18.79 -46.13
N ALA A 37 11.70 -18.73 -45.18
CA ALA A 37 13.14 -18.68 -45.50
C ALA A 37 13.60 -19.96 -46.24
N SER A 38 13.11 -21.14 -45.80
CA SER A 38 13.43 -22.41 -46.47
C SER A 38 12.92 -22.46 -47.92
N ILE A 39 11.67 -22.03 -48.15
CA ILE A 39 11.07 -22.00 -49.48
C ILE A 39 11.85 -21.02 -50.40
N VAL A 40 12.12 -19.82 -49.93
CA VAL A 40 12.87 -18.81 -50.68
C VAL A 40 14.29 -19.31 -50.96
N GLY A 41 14.95 -19.91 -49.96
CA GLY A 41 16.28 -20.49 -50.14
C GLY A 41 16.32 -21.58 -51.25
N SER A 42 15.33 -22.50 -51.25
CA SER A 42 15.25 -23.56 -52.28
C SER A 42 14.96 -23.01 -53.68
N LEU A 43 14.09 -22.01 -53.79
CA LEU A 43 13.80 -21.36 -55.07
C LEU A 43 15.02 -20.61 -55.64
N VAL A 44 15.76 -19.91 -54.77
CA VAL A 44 17.00 -19.22 -55.16
C VAL A 44 18.05 -20.22 -55.64
N TYR A 45 18.19 -21.36 -54.93
CA TYR A 45 19.10 -22.43 -55.35
C TYR A 45 18.73 -22.99 -56.72
N GLU A 46 17.45 -23.26 -56.95
CA GLU A 46 16.95 -23.81 -58.21
C GLU A 46 17.18 -22.87 -59.44
N VAL A 47 17.00 -21.55 -59.17
CA VAL A 47 17.11 -20.56 -60.30
C VAL A 47 18.53 -20.06 -60.49
N TYR A 48 19.29 -19.84 -59.42
CA TYR A 48 20.58 -19.16 -59.54
C TYR A 48 21.79 -20.03 -59.12
N GLY A 49 21.55 -21.25 -58.67
CA GLY A 49 22.58 -22.15 -58.14
C GLY A 49 23.14 -21.76 -56.79
N ASP A 50 24.13 -22.54 -56.33
CA ASP A 50 24.69 -22.45 -54.99
C ASP A 50 25.42 -21.12 -54.69
N ALA A 51 26.05 -20.52 -55.72
CA ALA A 51 26.89 -19.33 -55.53
C ALA A 51 26.17 -18.09 -54.97
N LEU A 52 24.87 -17.95 -55.23
CA LEU A 52 24.09 -16.77 -54.83
C LEU A 52 23.19 -17.00 -53.63
N VAL A 53 23.02 -18.25 -53.16
CA VAL A 53 22.13 -18.60 -52.04
C VAL A 53 22.52 -17.84 -50.77
N GLY A 54 23.80 -17.72 -50.48
CA GLY A 54 24.30 -17.00 -49.29
C GLY A 54 23.93 -15.51 -49.29
N ILE A 55 24.10 -14.86 -50.45
CA ILE A 55 23.81 -13.42 -50.60
C ILE A 55 22.30 -13.18 -50.46
N PHE A 56 21.47 -13.96 -51.16
CA PHE A 56 20.01 -13.85 -51.11
C PHE A 56 19.46 -14.16 -49.72
N SER A 57 19.98 -15.20 -49.06
CA SER A 57 19.59 -15.53 -47.67
C SER A 57 19.89 -14.40 -46.70
N THR A 58 21.03 -13.74 -46.84
CA THR A 58 21.40 -12.60 -45.99
C THR A 58 20.45 -11.41 -46.19
N ILE A 59 20.21 -11.03 -47.47
CA ILE A 59 19.29 -9.95 -47.84
C ILE A 59 17.88 -10.26 -47.34
N PHE A 60 17.41 -11.48 -47.54
CA PHE A 60 16.08 -11.94 -47.14
C PHE A 60 15.93 -11.92 -45.58
N THR A 61 16.95 -12.38 -44.86
CA THR A 61 16.96 -12.31 -43.39
C THR A 61 16.86 -10.88 -42.89
N LEU A 62 17.62 -9.95 -43.50
CA LEU A 62 17.53 -8.53 -43.19
C LEU A 62 16.15 -7.94 -43.53
N ALA A 63 15.58 -8.34 -44.65
CA ALA A 63 14.24 -7.92 -45.04
C ALA A 63 13.17 -8.42 -44.03
N ILE A 64 13.23 -9.69 -43.63
CA ILE A 64 12.35 -10.23 -42.55
C ILE A 64 12.52 -9.46 -41.28
N LEU A 65 13.75 -9.25 -40.82
CA LEU A 65 14.02 -8.52 -39.57
C LEU A 65 13.41 -7.11 -39.58
N ILE A 66 13.59 -6.37 -40.67
CA ILE A 66 13.11 -4.99 -40.79
C ILE A 66 11.59 -4.95 -41.00
N PHE A 67 11.07 -5.62 -42.00
CA PHE A 67 9.67 -5.49 -42.44
C PHE A 67 8.70 -6.36 -41.65
N SER A 68 9.12 -7.54 -41.19
CA SER A 68 8.25 -8.47 -40.44
C SER A 68 8.40 -8.37 -38.92
N GLU A 69 9.50 -7.84 -38.42
CA GLU A 69 9.74 -7.79 -36.98
C GLU A 69 9.83 -6.36 -36.43
N ILE A 70 10.78 -5.55 -36.89
CA ILE A 70 11.01 -4.23 -36.29
C ILE A 70 9.84 -3.27 -36.53
N ILE A 71 9.47 -3.10 -37.82
CA ILE A 71 8.42 -2.15 -38.20
C ILE A 71 7.06 -2.50 -37.58
N PRO A 72 6.55 -3.74 -37.65
CA PRO A 72 5.27 -4.08 -37.02
C PRO A 72 5.26 -3.94 -35.50
N LYS A 73 6.35 -4.29 -34.80
CA LYS A 73 6.46 -4.11 -33.34
C LYS A 73 6.44 -2.62 -32.98
N THR A 74 7.15 -1.78 -33.73
CA THR A 74 7.17 -0.33 -33.48
C THR A 74 5.81 0.30 -33.73
N ILE A 75 5.12 -0.08 -34.83
CA ILE A 75 3.74 0.38 -35.08
C ILE A 75 2.80 -0.09 -34.00
N GLY A 76 2.90 -1.35 -33.59
CA GLY A 76 2.06 -1.94 -32.52
C GLY A 76 2.22 -1.24 -31.19
N SER A 77 3.44 -0.90 -30.77
CA SER A 77 3.71 -0.17 -29.53
C SER A 77 3.28 1.28 -29.60
N SER A 78 3.46 1.96 -30.74
CA SER A 78 3.10 3.38 -30.88
C SER A 78 1.58 3.60 -31.01
N TYR A 79 0.88 2.71 -31.70
CA TYR A 79 -0.54 2.86 -32.00
C TYR A 79 -1.44 1.83 -31.30
N TRP A 80 -1.00 1.30 -30.16
CA TRP A 80 -1.67 0.20 -29.46
C TRP A 80 -3.16 0.48 -29.14
N ARG A 81 -3.52 1.73 -28.81
CA ARG A 81 -4.91 2.10 -28.47
C ARG A 81 -5.88 1.90 -29.64
N SER A 82 -5.49 2.32 -30.84
CA SER A 82 -6.31 2.19 -32.06
C SER A 82 -6.30 0.77 -32.63
N LEU A 83 -5.17 0.06 -32.46
CA LEU A 83 -4.97 -1.30 -32.99
C LEU A 83 -5.52 -2.40 -32.06
N ALA A 84 -5.73 -2.15 -30.79
CA ALA A 84 -6.12 -3.16 -29.79
C ALA A 84 -7.39 -3.94 -30.16
N LEU A 85 -8.44 -3.25 -30.61
CA LEU A 85 -9.72 -3.88 -30.95
C LEU A 85 -9.61 -4.73 -32.27
N PRO A 86 -9.14 -4.20 -33.39
CA PRO A 86 -8.98 -5.02 -34.61
C PRO A 86 -7.96 -6.17 -34.41
N ALA A 87 -6.87 -5.92 -33.68
CA ALA A 87 -5.88 -6.96 -33.37
C ALA A 87 -6.50 -8.10 -32.55
N SER A 88 -7.43 -7.82 -31.63
CA SER A 88 -8.09 -8.85 -30.83
C SER A 88 -8.80 -9.91 -31.70
N ALA A 89 -9.37 -9.52 -32.84
CA ALA A 89 -10.02 -10.44 -33.74
C ALA A 89 -9.01 -11.33 -34.47
N ILE A 90 -7.92 -10.71 -34.96
CA ILE A 90 -6.84 -11.41 -35.67
C ILE A 90 -6.15 -12.40 -34.70
N ILE A 91 -5.83 -11.97 -33.50
CA ILE A 91 -5.19 -12.83 -32.47
C ILE A 91 -6.09 -14.02 -32.12
N SER A 92 -7.42 -13.82 -31.98
CA SER A 92 -8.34 -14.92 -31.72
C SER A 92 -8.35 -15.95 -32.87
N MET A 93 -8.27 -15.50 -34.13
CA MET A 93 -8.14 -16.38 -35.29
C MET A 93 -6.79 -17.12 -35.30
N MET A 94 -5.70 -16.42 -34.94
CA MET A 94 -4.38 -17.05 -34.83
C MET A 94 -4.37 -18.13 -33.72
N ILE A 95 -4.97 -17.90 -32.57
CA ILE A 95 -5.11 -18.91 -31.51
C ILE A 95 -5.89 -20.12 -32.01
N PHE A 96 -6.96 -19.91 -32.77
CA PHE A 96 -7.75 -21.02 -33.33
C PHE A 96 -6.94 -21.87 -34.32
N ILE A 97 -6.19 -21.25 -35.21
CA ILE A 97 -5.34 -21.94 -36.20
C ILE A 97 -4.19 -22.68 -35.50
N SER A 98 -3.59 -22.06 -34.46
CA SER A 98 -2.45 -22.62 -33.74
C SER A 98 -2.87 -23.51 -32.59
N PHE A 99 -4.16 -23.77 -32.39
CA PHE A 99 -4.69 -24.47 -31.20
C PHE A 99 -3.92 -25.76 -30.86
N PRO A 100 -3.63 -26.69 -31.78
CA PRO A 100 -2.93 -27.92 -31.44
C PRO A 100 -1.51 -27.66 -30.90
N LEU A 101 -0.84 -26.67 -31.46
CA LEU A 101 0.54 -26.31 -31.08
C LEU A 101 0.58 -25.53 -29.74
N VAL A 102 -0.35 -24.60 -29.58
CA VAL A 102 -0.53 -23.87 -28.29
C VAL A 102 -0.86 -24.81 -27.15
N TRP A 103 -1.71 -25.82 -27.37
CA TRP A 103 -2.05 -26.83 -26.41
C TRP A 103 -0.82 -27.65 -25.94
N ILE A 104 0.05 -28.03 -26.86
CA ILE A 104 1.31 -28.72 -26.54
C ILE A 104 2.21 -27.81 -25.70
N LEU A 105 2.36 -26.54 -26.11
CA LEU A 105 3.19 -25.58 -25.39
C LEU A 105 2.66 -25.28 -23.95
N GLU A 106 1.35 -25.14 -23.80
CA GLU A 106 0.73 -24.98 -22.48
C GLU A 106 1.00 -26.19 -21.56
N HIS A 107 0.97 -27.41 -22.12
CA HIS A 107 1.30 -28.61 -21.35
C HIS A 107 2.75 -28.64 -20.93
N LEU A 108 3.65 -28.24 -21.84
CA LEU A 108 5.09 -28.16 -21.56
C LEU A 108 5.38 -27.07 -20.52
N GLN A 109 4.75 -25.90 -20.65
CA GLN A 109 4.87 -24.82 -19.67
C GLN A 109 4.41 -25.23 -18.28
N ARG A 110 3.29 -25.96 -18.17
CA ARG A 110 2.81 -26.49 -16.88
C ARG A 110 3.78 -27.47 -16.24
N LEU A 111 4.49 -28.26 -17.03
CA LEU A 111 5.52 -29.19 -16.53
C LEU A 111 6.76 -28.45 -16.00
N ILE A 112 7.10 -27.31 -16.60
CA ILE A 112 8.25 -26.49 -16.22
C ILE A 112 7.89 -25.51 -15.10
N SER A 113 6.66 -24.96 -15.13
CA SER A 113 6.16 -23.90 -14.25
C SER A 113 5.38 -24.42 -13.04
N SER A 114 5.67 -25.64 -12.56
CA SER A 114 4.95 -26.27 -11.42
C SER A 114 5.06 -25.49 -10.10
N ASN A 115 5.71 -24.32 -10.08
CA ASN A 115 5.90 -23.51 -8.89
C ASN A 115 5.81 -21.98 -9.13
N SER A 116 5.23 -21.51 -10.23
CA SER A 116 4.96 -20.09 -10.32
C SER A 116 3.67 -19.78 -9.56
N ASN A 117 3.83 -19.34 -8.32
CA ASN A 117 2.82 -18.62 -7.57
C ASN A 117 2.14 -17.60 -8.52
N GLN A 118 0.82 -17.56 -8.48
CA GLN A 118 0.06 -16.44 -9.03
C GLN A 118 0.84 -15.16 -8.71
N VAL A 119 1.06 -14.32 -9.72
CA VAL A 119 1.65 -12.99 -9.51
C VAL A 119 0.66 -12.25 -8.61
N SER A 120 0.84 -12.41 -7.32
CA SER A 120 0.17 -11.59 -6.33
C SER A 120 0.89 -10.24 -6.38
N VAL A 121 0.14 -9.19 -6.69
CA VAL A 121 0.66 -7.83 -6.59
C VAL A 121 1.14 -7.63 -5.16
N SER A 122 2.42 -7.35 -4.99
CA SER A 122 3.01 -7.08 -3.69
C SER A 122 2.82 -5.60 -3.29
N ARG A 123 3.06 -5.26 -2.02
CA ARG A 123 3.05 -3.87 -1.56
C ARG A 123 4.13 -3.03 -2.24
N GLU A 124 5.28 -3.64 -2.51
CA GLU A 124 6.39 -3.05 -3.24
C GLU A 124 6.00 -2.71 -4.68
N ASP A 125 5.22 -3.58 -5.34
CA ASP A 125 4.71 -3.32 -6.69
C ASP A 125 3.76 -2.12 -6.70
N ILE A 126 2.90 -2.00 -5.67
CA ILE A 126 2.01 -0.84 -5.52
C ILE A 126 2.82 0.42 -5.27
N SER A 127 3.80 0.38 -4.36
CA SER A 127 4.68 1.52 -4.07
C SER A 127 5.47 1.97 -5.31
N ALA A 128 5.96 1.01 -6.12
CA ALA A 128 6.62 1.30 -7.39
C ALA A 128 5.67 1.96 -8.40
N MET A 129 4.42 1.46 -8.53
CA MET A 129 3.40 2.06 -9.40
C MET A 129 3.06 3.49 -8.99
N VAL A 130 2.93 3.77 -7.70
CA VAL A 130 2.70 5.12 -7.16
C VAL A 130 3.87 6.04 -7.49
N SER A 131 5.10 5.54 -7.42
CA SER A 131 6.30 6.32 -7.77
C SER A 131 6.31 6.70 -9.24
N VAL A 132 5.99 5.78 -10.14
CA VAL A 132 5.87 6.05 -11.58
C VAL A 132 4.74 7.07 -11.86
N ALA A 133 3.59 6.91 -11.21
CA ALA A 133 2.47 7.84 -11.36
C ALA A 133 2.82 9.26 -10.90
N THR A 134 3.71 9.39 -9.90
CA THR A 134 4.20 10.69 -9.44
C THR A 134 5.19 11.31 -10.45
N GLU A 135 6.05 10.50 -11.08
CA GLU A 135 6.96 10.97 -12.14
C GLU A 135 6.20 11.42 -13.39
N GLU A 136 5.04 10.80 -13.67
CA GLU A 136 4.14 11.19 -14.77
C GLU A 136 3.18 12.34 -14.39
N GLU A 137 3.33 12.97 -13.22
CA GLU A 137 2.49 14.06 -12.71
C GLU A 137 0.98 13.69 -12.59
N VAL A 138 0.67 12.41 -12.42
CA VAL A 138 -0.71 11.91 -12.20
C VAL A 138 -1.09 11.97 -10.72
N ILE A 139 -0.10 11.83 -9.83
CA ILE A 139 -0.23 11.86 -8.36
C ILE A 139 0.75 12.90 -7.83
N GLU A 140 0.31 13.71 -6.86
CA GLU A 140 1.15 14.70 -6.19
C GLU A 140 2.14 14.03 -5.21
N LYS A 141 3.20 14.76 -4.84
CA LYS A 141 4.24 14.21 -3.93
C LYS A 141 3.70 13.90 -2.54
N ASP A 142 2.77 14.72 -2.06
CA ASP A 142 2.15 14.52 -0.73
C ASP A 142 1.21 13.32 -0.75
N GLU A 143 0.43 13.13 -1.82
CA GLU A 143 -0.41 11.94 -2.02
C GLU A 143 0.44 10.66 -2.07
N LYS A 144 1.59 10.69 -2.77
CA LYS A 144 2.55 9.58 -2.78
C LYS A 144 3.00 9.22 -1.36
N LYS A 145 3.39 10.24 -0.56
CA LYS A 145 3.86 10.05 0.82
C LYS A 145 2.79 9.37 1.67
N MET A 146 1.54 9.86 1.59
CA MET A 146 0.40 9.28 2.31
C MET A 146 0.16 7.82 1.93
N ILE A 147 0.15 7.49 0.63
CA ILE A 147 -0.03 6.10 0.16
C ILE A 147 1.10 5.20 0.67
N GLN A 148 2.34 5.67 0.62
CA GLN A 148 3.49 4.90 1.10
C GLN A 148 3.45 4.67 2.60
N ASN A 149 3.06 5.67 3.40
CA ASN A 149 2.89 5.55 4.83
C ASN A 149 1.77 4.56 5.18
N LEU A 150 0.62 4.67 4.49
CA LEU A 150 -0.50 3.73 4.68
C LEU A 150 -0.10 2.27 4.42
N LEU A 151 0.72 2.02 3.40
CA LEU A 151 1.23 0.67 3.09
C LEU A 151 2.19 0.12 4.16
N LYS A 152 2.72 0.97 5.03
CA LYS A 152 3.68 0.62 6.09
C LYS A 152 3.06 0.54 7.48
N LEU A 153 1.80 0.88 7.67
CA LEU A 153 1.18 0.93 9.01
C LEU A 153 1.28 -0.38 9.80
N ASP A 154 1.34 -1.51 9.14
CA ASP A 154 1.54 -2.82 9.78
C ASP A 154 3.01 -3.10 10.15
N GLU A 155 3.94 -2.24 9.75
CA GLU A 155 5.36 -2.34 10.11
C GLU A 155 5.74 -1.37 11.22
N VAL A 156 4.95 -0.30 11.41
CA VAL A 156 5.18 0.72 12.45
C VAL A 156 4.54 0.25 13.75
N THR A 157 5.30 0.34 14.86
CA THR A 157 4.87 -0.10 16.18
C THR A 157 4.32 1.04 17.04
N ALA A 158 3.58 0.71 18.09
CA ALA A 158 3.10 1.67 19.08
C ALA A 158 4.25 2.48 19.69
N HIS A 159 5.37 1.82 19.97
CA HIS A 159 6.57 2.45 20.52
C HIS A 159 7.10 3.60 19.66
N GLU A 160 6.99 3.48 18.34
CA GLU A 160 7.50 4.48 17.40
C GLU A 160 6.67 5.76 17.34
N ILE A 161 5.36 5.66 17.66
CA ILE A 161 4.42 6.80 17.51
C ILE A 161 3.85 7.31 18.83
N MET A 162 3.97 6.53 19.93
CA MET A 162 3.36 6.89 21.20
C MET A 162 3.93 8.21 21.77
N THR A 163 3.08 8.98 22.41
CA THR A 163 3.49 10.03 23.34
C THR A 163 4.03 9.36 24.62
N PRO A 164 5.32 9.54 24.98
CA PRO A 164 5.92 8.87 26.12
C PRO A 164 5.29 9.25 27.45
N SER A 165 5.20 8.29 28.39
CA SER A 165 4.57 8.49 29.72
C SER A 165 5.15 9.65 30.53
N VAL A 166 6.41 10.02 30.31
CA VAL A 166 7.10 11.11 31.02
C VAL A 166 6.50 12.50 30.74
N VAL A 167 5.73 12.65 29.68
CA VAL A 167 5.04 13.90 29.30
C VAL A 167 3.52 13.76 29.33
N VAL A 168 3.00 12.60 29.71
CA VAL A 168 1.56 12.37 29.84
C VAL A 168 1.09 12.84 31.20
N GLU A 169 0.10 13.72 31.19
CA GLU A 169 -0.53 14.17 32.45
C GLU A 169 -1.53 13.12 32.96
N MET A 170 -1.36 12.74 34.19
CA MET A 170 -2.25 11.81 34.92
C MET A 170 -2.67 12.40 36.28
N VAL A 171 -3.86 12.02 36.70
CA VAL A 171 -4.40 12.45 37.98
C VAL A 171 -4.98 11.25 38.76
N PRO A 172 -5.01 11.29 40.12
CA PRO A 172 -5.59 10.21 40.90
C PRO A 172 -7.12 10.18 40.75
N GLY A 173 -7.70 8.97 40.73
CA GLY A 173 -9.14 8.78 40.59
C GLY A 173 -9.96 9.35 41.78
N THR A 174 -9.35 9.47 42.96
CA THR A 174 -9.95 10.06 44.17
C THR A 174 -10.07 11.59 44.12
N MET A 175 -9.41 12.25 43.14
CA MET A 175 -9.52 13.71 42.95
C MET A 175 -10.97 14.11 42.68
N THR A 176 -11.44 15.17 43.34
CA THR A 176 -12.80 15.68 43.11
C THR A 176 -12.90 16.53 41.87
N ILE A 177 -14.12 16.66 41.33
CA ILE A 177 -14.42 17.53 40.18
C ILE A 177 -13.92 18.95 40.37
N ARG A 178 -14.05 19.50 41.59
CA ARG A 178 -13.57 20.84 41.95
C ARG A 178 -12.05 20.93 41.90
N GLU A 179 -11.36 19.99 42.56
CA GLU A 179 -9.88 19.96 42.56
C GLU A 179 -9.33 19.85 41.17
N PHE A 180 -9.94 19.00 40.35
CA PHE A 180 -9.55 18.87 38.91
C PHE A 180 -9.76 20.18 38.16
N TYR A 181 -10.88 20.87 38.34
CA TYR A 181 -11.13 22.15 37.69
C TYR A 181 -10.11 23.22 38.09
N ASP A 182 -9.74 23.26 39.36
CA ASP A 182 -8.77 24.20 39.90
C ASP A 182 -7.32 23.88 39.49
N SER A 183 -7.04 22.67 39.00
CA SER A 183 -5.71 22.27 38.49
C SER A 183 -5.37 22.85 37.10
N GLU A 184 -6.30 23.55 36.46
CA GLU A 184 -6.13 24.20 35.14
C GLU A 184 -5.72 23.24 34.02
N ASN A 185 -6.00 21.93 34.16
CA ASN A 185 -5.69 20.94 33.14
C ASN A 185 -6.43 21.27 31.83
N THR A 186 -5.71 21.34 30.72
CA THR A 186 -6.25 21.79 29.44
C THR A 186 -6.55 20.65 28.45
N HIS A 187 -6.02 19.45 28.70
CA HIS A 187 -6.21 18.32 27.81
C HIS A 187 -7.66 17.83 27.75
N SER A 188 -8.10 17.37 26.59
CA SER A 188 -9.46 16.89 26.37
C SER A 188 -9.74 15.56 27.07
N ARG A 189 -8.72 14.70 27.20
CA ARG A 189 -8.75 13.39 27.86
C ARG A 189 -7.60 13.29 28.81
N ILE A 190 -7.89 12.93 30.06
CA ILE A 190 -6.92 12.86 31.13
C ILE A 190 -6.91 11.45 31.69
N LEU A 191 -5.72 10.86 31.79
CA LEU A 191 -5.56 9.53 32.37
C LEU A 191 -5.74 9.54 33.86
N ILE A 192 -6.32 8.46 34.37
CA ILE A 192 -6.54 8.22 35.78
C ILE A 192 -5.65 7.08 36.22
N TYR A 193 -4.90 7.29 37.30
CA TYR A 193 -4.09 6.27 37.93
C TYR A 193 -4.64 5.86 39.29
N ASP A 194 -4.26 4.66 39.77
CA ASP A 194 -4.59 4.16 41.08
C ASP A 194 -3.69 4.84 42.13
N GLU A 195 -4.28 5.37 43.23
CA GLU A 195 -3.50 5.99 44.31
C GLU A 195 -2.48 5.07 44.98
N GLU A 196 -2.70 3.73 44.93
CA GLU A 196 -1.75 2.77 45.51
C GLU A 196 -0.52 2.57 44.61
N ASN A 197 -0.66 2.84 43.30
CA ASN A 197 0.43 2.73 42.34
C ASN A 197 0.19 3.63 41.10
N ASP A 198 0.94 4.72 41.03
CA ASP A 198 0.87 5.73 39.98
C ASP A 198 1.38 5.26 38.60
N GLU A 199 1.98 4.05 38.55
CA GLU A 199 2.38 3.42 37.28
C GLU A 199 1.22 2.72 36.56
N TYR A 200 0.10 2.42 37.26
CA TYR A 200 -1.04 1.70 36.70
C TYR A 200 -2.18 2.64 36.37
N VAL A 201 -2.49 2.70 35.05
CA VAL A 201 -3.62 3.45 34.51
C VAL A 201 -4.90 2.63 34.67
N THR A 202 -5.91 3.18 35.34
CA THR A 202 -7.21 2.55 35.52
C THR A 202 -8.21 2.92 34.44
N GLY A 203 -8.05 4.10 33.83
CA GLY A 203 -8.93 4.60 32.79
C GLY A 203 -8.61 6.04 32.40
N TYR A 204 -9.60 6.71 31.84
CA TYR A 204 -9.51 8.14 31.54
C TYR A 204 -10.83 8.84 31.79
N VAL A 205 -10.79 10.18 31.94
CA VAL A 205 -11.97 11.03 31.99
C VAL A 205 -11.96 12.03 30.85
N LEU A 206 -13.16 12.43 30.41
CA LEU A 206 -13.34 13.52 29.49
C LEU A 206 -13.45 14.85 30.23
N ARG A 207 -12.59 15.81 29.89
CA ARG A 207 -12.66 17.16 30.44
C ARG A 207 -14.05 17.79 30.28
N GLN A 208 -14.72 17.52 29.16
CA GLN A 208 -16.08 17.97 28.95
C GLN A 208 -17.04 17.46 30.04
N GLU A 209 -16.96 16.17 30.38
CA GLU A 209 -17.83 15.56 31.41
C GLU A 209 -17.57 16.15 32.80
N VAL A 210 -16.31 16.45 33.12
CA VAL A 210 -15.94 17.17 34.35
C VAL A 210 -16.57 18.56 34.37
N LEU A 211 -16.50 19.31 33.27
CA LEU A 211 -17.13 20.64 33.17
C LEU A 211 -18.67 20.59 33.25
N GLU A 212 -19.30 19.54 32.70
CA GLU A 212 -20.72 19.31 32.87
C GLU A 212 -21.09 19.05 34.30
N LYS A 213 -20.31 18.24 35.04
CA LYS A 213 -20.49 18.00 36.49
C LYS A 213 -20.27 19.26 37.33
N MET A 214 -19.32 20.10 36.96
CA MET A 214 -19.15 21.44 37.58
C MET A 214 -20.41 22.31 37.41
N ALA A 215 -21.00 22.31 36.20
CA ALA A 215 -22.20 23.07 35.90
C ALA A 215 -23.46 22.54 36.61
N GLU A 216 -23.45 21.27 37.04
CA GLU A 216 -24.49 20.62 37.87
C GLU A 216 -24.28 20.82 39.40
N ASP A 217 -23.31 21.62 39.82
CA ASP A 217 -22.90 21.81 41.21
C ASP A 217 -22.46 20.50 41.91
N SER A 218 -22.03 19.49 41.16
CA SER A 218 -21.59 18.17 41.65
C SER A 218 -20.10 18.19 42.06
N PHE A 219 -19.69 19.11 42.90
CA PHE A 219 -18.30 19.43 43.20
C PHE A 219 -17.54 18.33 43.93
N ASP A 220 -18.23 17.57 44.77
CA ASP A 220 -17.65 16.52 45.63
C ASP A 220 -17.63 15.14 44.95
N THR A 221 -18.13 15.02 43.73
CA THR A 221 -18.01 13.81 42.89
C THR A 221 -16.54 13.56 42.58
N THR A 222 -16.07 12.34 42.67
CA THR A 222 -14.70 11.96 42.35
C THR A 222 -14.58 11.63 40.86
N LEU A 223 -13.35 11.63 40.33
CA LEU A 223 -13.08 11.23 38.94
C LEU A 223 -13.36 9.74 38.73
N ASP A 224 -13.21 8.90 39.75
CA ASP A 224 -13.57 7.48 39.71
C ASP A 224 -15.07 7.25 39.44
N ASP A 225 -15.95 8.18 39.83
CA ASP A 225 -17.38 8.09 39.60
C ASP A 225 -17.75 8.28 38.10
N ILE A 226 -16.86 8.91 37.32
CA ILE A 226 -17.04 9.23 35.90
C ILE A 226 -15.97 8.63 35.01
N ILE A 227 -15.15 7.74 35.54
CA ILE A 227 -14.05 7.09 34.80
C ILE A 227 -14.58 6.25 33.63
N ARG A 228 -13.86 6.28 32.52
CA ARG A 228 -14.09 5.46 31.35
C ARG A 228 -12.98 4.44 31.21
N PRO A 229 -13.29 3.21 30.82
CA PRO A 229 -12.26 2.21 30.56
C PRO A 229 -11.38 2.66 29.39
N ILE A 230 -10.07 2.46 29.51
CA ILE A 230 -9.11 2.71 28.44
C ILE A 230 -8.70 1.41 27.78
N MET A 231 -8.50 1.43 26.45
CA MET A 231 -7.92 0.31 25.72
C MET A 231 -6.42 0.28 25.95
N THR A 232 -5.89 -0.93 26.07
CA THR A 232 -4.45 -1.14 26.30
C THR A 232 -3.84 -1.96 25.18
N PHE A 233 -2.60 -1.61 24.80
CA PHE A 233 -1.78 -2.29 23.80
C PHE A 233 -0.36 -2.43 24.32
N GLY A 234 0.40 -3.35 23.72
CA GLY A 234 1.83 -3.48 23.96
C GLY A 234 2.65 -2.54 23.09
N GLU A 235 3.91 -2.31 23.47
CA GLU A 235 4.84 -1.47 22.72
C GLU A 235 5.08 -1.98 21.29
N ASP A 236 5.03 -3.32 21.08
CA ASP A 236 5.26 -3.98 19.80
C ASP A 236 3.98 -4.14 18.95
N ASP A 237 2.81 -3.75 19.46
CA ASP A 237 1.57 -3.79 18.69
C ASP A 237 1.65 -2.81 17.53
N THR A 238 1.11 -3.21 16.36
CA THR A 238 1.21 -2.37 15.15
C THR A 238 0.20 -1.22 15.17
N VAL A 239 0.57 -0.12 14.55
CA VAL A 239 -0.33 1.04 14.39
C VAL A 239 -1.59 0.65 13.64
N ALA A 240 -1.51 -0.29 12.70
CA ALA A 240 -2.67 -0.81 11.97
C ALA A 240 -3.67 -1.52 12.91
N ASP A 241 -3.18 -2.37 13.82
CA ASP A 241 -4.02 -3.08 14.80
C ASP A 241 -4.67 -2.11 15.79
N ILE A 242 -3.90 -1.12 16.27
CA ILE A 242 -4.39 -0.08 17.18
C ILE A 242 -5.50 0.72 16.49
N TRP A 243 -5.26 1.17 15.28
CA TRP A 243 -6.24 1.93 14.49
C TRP A 243 -7.54 1.17 14.29
N GLU A 244 -7.47 -0.11 13.86
CA GLU A 244 -8.65 -0.94 13.64
C GLU A 244 -9.48 -1.05 14.91
N LYS A 245 -8.85 -1.32 16.06
CA LYS A 245 -9.53 -1.48 17.34
C LYS A 245 -10.12 -0.18 17.86
N LEU A 246 -9.39 0.95 17.76
CA LEU A 246 -9.89 2.27 18.15
C LEU A 246 -11.15 2.63 17.34
N LEU A 247 -11.15 2.40 16.02
CA LEU A 247 -12.32 2.64 15.17
C LEU A 247 -13.49 1.72 15.52
N GLU A 248 -13.23 0.42 15.74
CA GLU A 248 -14.29 -0.55 16.11
C GLU A 248 -15.01 -0.15 17.40
N LYS A 249 -14.24 0.26 18.40
CA LYS A 249 -14.77 0.64 19.74
C LYS A 249 -15.21 2.10 19.83
N LYS A 250 -14.93 2.92 18.79
CA LYS A 250 -15.18 4.37 18.77
C LYS A 250 -14.44 5.11 19.89
N GLU A 251 -13.25 4.63 20.19
CA GLU A 251 -12.32 5.25 21.14
C GLU A 251 -11.29 6.09 20.38
N HIS A 252 -10.73 7.08 21.06
CA HIS A 252 -9.78 8.03 20.48
C HIS A 252 -8.42 8.02 21.17
N ILE A 253 -8.29 7.26 22.25
CA ILE A 253 -7.08 7.16 23.08
C ILE A 253 -6.89 5.73 23.53
N SER A 254 -5.64 5.31 23.62
CA SER A 254 -5.22 4.04 24.20
C SER A 254 -3.98 4.22 25.06
N ALA A 255 -3.80 3.36 26.05
CA ALA A 255 -2.59 3.29 26.86
C ALA A 255 -1.67 2.19 26.29
N ILE A 256 -0.39 2.50 26.20
CA ILE A 256 0.65 1.55 25.81
C ILE A 256 1.35 1.07 27.09
N LEU A 257 1.33 -0.24 27.27
CA LEU A 257 1.86 -0.87 28.47
C LEU A 257 3.06 -1.77 28.12
N ASP A 258 3.98 -1.90 29.06
CA ASP A 258 5.04 -2.91 28.97
C ASP A 258 4.53 -4.29 29.40
N GLU A 259 5.42 -5.29 29.38
CA GLU A 259 5.11 -6.68 29.76
C GLU A 259 4.76 -6.84 31.27
N TYR A 260 5.00 -5.84 32.09
CA TYR A 260 4.68 -5.80 33.53
C TYR A 260 3.39 -5.02 33.83
N GLY A 261 2.79 -4.39 32.82
CA GLY A 261 1.58 -3.59 32.94
C GLY A 261 1.82 -2.12 33.32
N SER A 262 3.07 -1.65 33.32
CA SER A 262 3.39 -0.25 33.60
C SER A 262 3.17 0.60 32.35
N LEU A 263 2.70 1.84 32.54
CA LEU A 263 2.45 2.77 31.45
C LEU A 263 3.75 3.22 30.77
N ARG A 264 3.86 2.99 29.48
CA ARG A 264 4.96 3.45 28.62
C ARG A 264 4.62 4.73 27.88
N GLY A 265 3.35 4.89 27.53
CA GLY A 265 2.86 6.05 26.82
C GLY A 265 1.40 5.92 26.44
N ILE A 266 0.95 6.82 25.59
CA ILE A 266 -0.38 6.78 24.98
C ILE A 266 -0.27 6.85 23.47
N VAL A 267 -1.25 6.26 22.78
CA VAL A 267 -1.47 6.48 21.37
C VAL A 267 -2.90 6.97 21.16
N THR A 268 -3.03 8.06 20.46
CA THR A 268 -4.31 8.67 20.10
C THR A 268 -4.65 8.43 18.63
N MET A 269 -5.87 8.76 18.24
CA MET A 269 -6.27 8.72 16.82
C MET A 269 -5.51 9.77 15.99
N GLU A 270 -5.14 10.88 16.64
CA GLU A 270 -4.32 11.93 16.05
C GLU A 270 -2.94 11.38 15.65
N ASP A 271 -2.22 10.66 16.52
CA ASP A 271 -0.91 10.05 16.23
C ASP A 271 -0.98 9.07 15.04
N VAL A 272 -2.06 8.29 14.95
CA VAL A 272 -2.28 7.39 13.81
C VAL A 272 -2.46 8.17 12.51
N ILE A 273 -3.25 9.24 12.53
CA ILE A 273 -3.48 10.08 11.34
C ILE A 273 -2.20 10.81 10.93
N GLU A 274 -1.43 11.34 11.88
CA GLU A 274 -0.12 11.96 11.64
C GLU A 274 0.86 10.99 10.98
N THR A 275 0.91 9.75 11.47
CA THR A 275 1.70 8.69 10.86
C THR A 275 1.29 8.44 9.41
N MET A 276 -0.02 8.41 9.13
CA MET A 276 -0.54 8.22 7.76
C MET A 276 -0.23 9.42 6.86
N LEU A 277 -0.40 10.64 7.35
CA LEU A 277 -0.13 11.87 6.60
C LEU A 277 1.38 12.14 6.47
N GLY A 278 2.16 11.67 7.45
CA GLY A 278 3.58 11.97 7.59
C GLY A 278 3.84 13.43 7.94
N GLN A 279 2.92 14.05 8.66
CA GLN A 279 2.96 15.45 9.10
C GLN A 279 2.28 15.54 10.47
N GLU A 280 2.82 16.36 11.36
CA GLU A 280 2.20 16.68 12.64
C GLU A 280 0.92 17.51 12.44
N ILE A 281 -0.10 17.21 13.22
CA ILE A 281 -1.35 17.95 13.30
C ILE A 281 -1.24 18.86 14.54
N VAL A 282 -1.17 20.16 14.32
CA VAL A 282 -1.02 21.15 15.39
C VAL A 282 -2.35 21.85 15.60
N ASP A 283 -2.89 21.79 16.83
CA ASP A 283 -4.08 22.55 17.21
C ASP A 283 -3.71 23.99 17.58
N GLU A 284 -4.68 24.89 17.56
CA GLU A 284 -4.52 26.33 17.88
C GLU A 284 -3.99 26.59 19.30
N LYS A 285 -4.07 25.59 20.20
CA LYS A 285 -3.67 25.67 21.59
C LYS A 285 -2.40 24.92 21.93
N ASP A 286 -1.83 24.18 20.98
CA ASP A 286 -0.64 23.38 21.21
C ASP A 286 0.60 24.28 21.35
N GLU A 287 1.20 24.24 22.51
CA GLU A 287 2.49 24.91 22.78
C GLU A 287 3.68 24.11 22.26
N VAL A 288 3.50 22.82 22.04
CA VAL A 288 4.50 21.84 21.60
C VAL A 288 4.00 21.15 20.34
N VAL A 289 4.80 21.13 19.30
CA VAL A 289 4.45 20.55 18.00
C VAL A 289 4.69 19.03 17.98
N ASP A 290 5.76 18.55 18.60
CA ASP A 290 6.15 17.14 18.65
C ASP A 290 6.42 16.74 20.11
N MET A 291 5.52 15.93 20.67
CA MET A 291 5.59 15.48 22.06
C MET A 291 6.72 14.48 22.29
N GLN A 292 7.19 13.76 21.28
CA GLN A 292 8.33 12.86 21.40
C GLN A 292 9.66 13.65 21.47
N GLU A 293 9.79 14.69 20.65
CA GLU A 293 10.94 15.58 20.72
C GLU A 293 10.96 16.33 22.05
N TYR A 294 9.81 16.80 22.52
CA TYR A 294 9.67 17.43 23.84
C TYR A 294 10.06 16.49 24.97
N ALA A 295 9.63 15.23 24.95
CA ALA A 295 10.01 14.24 25.95
C ALA A 295 11.54 14.03 26.01
N LYS A 296 12.20 13.97 24.86
CA LYS A 296 13.68 13.88 24.78
C LYS A 296 14.35 15.10 25.37
N ASP A 297 13.86 16.29 25.05
CA ASP A 297 14.38 17.54 25.60
C ASP A 297 14.23 17.62 27.13
N GLN A 298 13.11 17.17 27.68
CA GLN A 298 12.91 17.11 29.13
C GLN A 298 13.87 16.13 29.79
N TRP A 299 14.04 14.94 29.20
CA TRP A 299 14.99 13.96 29.71
C TRP A 299 16.45 14.45 29.68
N GLU A 300 16.88 15.13 28.60
CA GLU A 300 18.20 15.74 28.53
C GLU A 300 18.43 16.85 29.55
N LYS A 301 17.38 17.63 29.87
CA LYS A 301 17.45 18.65 30.92
C LYS A 301 17.60 18.04 32.31
N ALA A 302 16.82 17.00 32.60
CA ALA A 302 16.87 16.29 33.88
C ALA A 302 18.23 15.59 34.15
N GLN A 303 18.96 15.21 33.07
CA GLN A 303 20.31 14.64 33.25
C GLN A 303 21.39 15.70 33.52
N LYS A 304 21.13 16.97 33.27
CA LYS A 304 22.10 18.06 33.43
C LYS A 304 21.98 18.77 34.80
N GLU A 305 20.91 18.48 35.57
CA GLU A 305 20.71 18.88 36.94
C GLU A 305 21.21 17.81 37.93
#